data_186e20a26f37f681fc14f07d7f22ee43
#
_entry.id   186e20a26f37f681fc14f07d7f22ee43
#
_cell.length_a   1.000
_cell.length_b   1.000
_cell.length_c   1.000
_cell.angle_alpha   90.00
_cell.angle_beta   90.00
_cell.angle_gamma   90.00
#
_symmetry.space_group_name_H-M   'P 1'
#
loop_
_entity.id
_entity.type
_entity.pdbx_description
1 polymer ?
#
loop_
_entity_poly.entity_id
_entity_poly.type
_entity_poly.pdbx_seq_one_letter_code
_entity_poly.pdbx_strand_id
1 'polypeptide(L)'
;TNKKIASMLGINQAARTTCIKPEGTSSCVLGTSSGIHPHHAKRYIRRVQANKMEPIYNYFKELNPRACEESVWSNNDSDDVVGFCVEVPDGSKTKNKVDAIQLLDYVKSTQQNWVIKGTNSSICTKPWLSHNVSNTINVKPDEWEEVEKYIYKNRKYFCGISLLSISGDKDYPQAPFTTVYLPSEQVAHYGDASLFVSGLIEVALTLWEDDLWAACDSLLGVGEKIKGNGKRTWQKRCQRFTEKYFEGDIRKLTYCMKDVYNWKEWVDMKREYQDVDFTKIIEETNNVQPEQELACAGGKCEI
;
A
#
# COMPACT_ATOMS: atom_id res chain seq x y z
N THR A 1 25.80 -24.98 6.00
CA THR A 1 24.96 -24.84 7.22
C THR A 1 23.89 -25.91 7.28
N ASN A 2 23.00 -26.09 6.27
CA ASN A 2 21.88 -27.05 6.25
C ASN A 2 22.32 -28.49 6.64
N LYS A 3 23.35 -29.04 5.96
CA LYS A 3 23.88 -30.39 6.27
C LYS A 3 24.35 -30.52 7.72
N LYS A 4 25.08 -29.54 8.21
CA LYS A 4 25.60 -29.51 9.59
C LYS A 4 24.48 -29.51 10.63
N ILE A 5 23.52 -28.62 10.46
CA ILE A 5 22.39 -28.48 11.40
C ILE A 5 21.47 -29.72 11.36
N ALA A 6 21.16 -30.23 10.17
CA ALA A 6 20.38 -31.45 10.03
C ALA A 6 21.01 -32.64 10.75
N SER A 7 22.33 -32.81 10.60
CA SER A 7 23.11 -33.86 11.31
C SER A 7 23.06 -33.68 12.84
N MET A 8 23.19 -32.44 13.33
CA MET A 8 23.15 -32.15 14.78
C MET A 8 21.76 -32.42 15.38
N LEU A 9 20.70 -32.17 14.61
CA LEU A 9 19.32 -32.37 15.02
C LEU A 9 18.80 -33.80 14.78
N GLY A 10 19.57 -34.66 14.12
CA GLY A 10 19.14 -36.02 13.76
C GLY A 10 17.98 -36.06 12.75
N ILE A 11 17.85 -35.04 11.89
CA ILE A 11 16.79 -34.95 10.87
C ILE A 11 17.37 -35.02 9.45
N ASN A 12 16.50 -35.26 8.48
CA ASN A 12 16.91 -35.24 7.08
C ASN A 12 17.33 -33.82 6.63
N GLN A 13 18.36 -33.76 5.78
CA GLN A 13 18.77 -32.54 5.16
C GLN A 13 17.65 -31.98 4.26
N ALA A 14 17.35 -30.70 4.38
CA ALA A 14 16.38 -30.04 3.53
C ALA A 14 16.86 -29.95 2.07
N ALA A 15 16.02 -30.32 1.13
CA ALA A 15 16.31 -30.17 -0.30
C ALA A 15 16.26 -28.72 -0.77
N ARG A 16 15.54 -27.86 -0.03
CA ARG A 16 15.37 -26.42 -0.27
C ARG A 16 15.49 -25.68 1.05
N THR A 17 16.22 -24.58 1.07
CA THR A 17 16.50 -23.77 2.27
C THR A 17 16.00 -22.34 2.18
N THR A 18 15.47 -21.95 1.03
CA THR A 18 14.97 -20.60 0.77
C THR A 18 13.58 -20.66 0.16
N CYS A 19 12.81 -19.59 0.34
CA CYS A 19 11.55 -19.37 -0.35
C CYS A 19 11.48 -17.93 -0.85
N ILE A 20 10.63 -17.68 -1.83
CA ILE A 20 10.35 -16.34 -2.35
C ILE A 20 8.97 -15.95 -1.90
N LYS A 21 8.91 -14.89 -1.10
CA LYS A 21 7.66 -14.31 -0.62
C LYS A 21 7.67 -12.79 -0.81
N PRO A 22 6.51 -12.18 -1.03
CA PRO A 22 6.37 -10.75 -0.81
C PRO A 22 6.44 -10.48 0.70
N GLU A 23 7.19 -9.46 1.06
CA GLU A 23 7.46 -9.08 2.44
C GLU A 23 6.98 -7.65 2.66
N GLY A 24 5.76 -7.48 3.15
CA GLY A 24 5.16 -6.17 3.39
C GLY A 24 5.86 -5.39 4.51
N THR A 25 6.17 -6.05 5.63
CA THR A 25 6.79 -5.44 6.81
C THR A 25 8.30 -5.40 6.71
N SER A 26 8.96 -6.53 6.42
CA SER A 26 10.42 -6.59 6.35
C SER A 26 10.98 -5.69 5.24
N SER A 27 10.28 -5.51 4.13
CA SER A 27 10.69 -4.59 3.07
C SER A 27 10.68 -3.14 3.53
N CYS A 28 9.74 -2.74 4.39
CA CYS A 28 9.72 -1.40 4.99
C CYS A 28 10.95 -1.18 5.88
N VAL A 29 11.29 -2.15 6.73
CA VAL A 29 12.49 -2.09 7.60
C VAL A 29 13.78 -2.01 6.78
N LEU A 30 13.86 -2.77 5.67
CA LEU A 30 15.04 -2.82 4.82
C LEU A 30 15.10 -1.70 3.78
N GLY A 31 14.04 -0.89 3.64
CA GLY A 31 13.94 0.16 2.61
C GLY A 31 13.96 -0.40 1.18
N THR A 32 13.45 -1.63 0.98
CA THR A 32 13.42 -2.31 -0.32
C THR A 32 11.99 -2.50 -0.83
N SER A 33 11.86 -2.93 -2.08
CA SER A 33 10.58 -3.41 -2.60
C SER A 33 10.21 -4.79 -2.02
N SER A 34 8.92 -5.15 -2.06
CA SER A 34 8.40 -6.38 -1.51
C SER A 34 8.68 -7.58 -2.44
N GLY A 35 9.74 -8.33 -2.13
CA GLY A 35 10.16 -9.50 -2.92
C GLY A 35 10.49 -9.13 -4.38
N ILE A 36 9.79 -9.76 -5.32
CA ILE A 36 9.95 -9.50 -6.76
C ILE A 36 9.09 -8.35 -7.29
N HIS A 37 8.24 -7.76 -6.42
CA HIS A 37 7.30 -6.71 -6.83
C HIS A 37 8.00 -5.36 -6.97
N PRO A 38 7.54 -4.49 -7.87
CA PRO A 38 7.99 -3.11 -7.90
C PRO A 38 7.48 -2.35 -6.68
N HIS A 39 8.10 -1.24 -6.33
CA HIS A 39 7.57 -0.31 -5.35
C HIS A 39 6.19 0.22 -5.77
N HIS A 40 5.36 0.58 -4.80
CA HIS A 40 4.01 1.10 -5.07
C HIS A 40 4.05 2.34 -5.97
N ALA A 41 4.81 3.35 -5.55
CA ALA A 41 5.02 4.60 -6.28
C ALA A 41 6.38 5.22 -5.92
N LYS A 42 6.75 6.35 -6.53
CA LYS A 42 7.97 7.10 -6.16
C LYS A 42 7.89 7.62 -4.71
N ARG A 43 6.71 8.10 -4.30
CA ARG A 43 6.36 8.55 -2.95
C ARG A 43 5.00 7.97 -2.59
N TYR A 44 4.88 7.49 -1.36
CA TYR A 44 3.61 6.96 -0.86
C TYR A 44 3.58 6.95 0.67
N ILE A 45 2.39 6.98 1.23
CA ILE A 45 2.16 6.69 2.63
C ILE A 45 1.88 5.19 2.74
N ARG A 46 2.69 4.48 3.51
CA ARG A 46 2.45 3.08 3.87
C ARG A 46 1.70 3.06 5.20
N ARG A 47 0.52 2.45 5.23
CA ARG A 47 -0.28 2.27 6.44
C ARG A 47 -0.16 0.86 6.96
N VAL A 48 -0.01 0.73 8.26
CA VAL A 48 0.09 -0.54 8.99
C VAL A 48 -0.83 -0.47 10.19
N GLN A 49 -1.61 -1.52 10.44
CA GLN A 49 -2.41 -1.62 11.65
C GLN A 49 -1.50 -1.90 12.85
N ALA A 50 -1.79 -1.27 13.98
CA ALA A 50 -1.12 -1.45 15.24
C ALA A 50 -2.14 -1.61 16.35
N ASN A 51 -1.92 -2.58 17.25
CA ASN A 51 -2.81 -2.79 18.37
C ASN A 51 -2.60 -1.70 19.43
N LYS A 52 -3.69 -1.10 19.90
CA LYS A 52 -3.69 -0.03 20.90
C LYS A 52 -3.12 -0.46 22.26
N MET A 53 -3.07 -1.77 22.53
CA MET A 53 -2.52 -2.31 23.78
C MET A 53 -1.01 -2.51 23.77
N GLU A 54 -0.38 -2.37 22.59
CA GLU A 54 1.06 -2.58 22.44
C GLU A 54 1.88 -1.42 23.03
N PRO A 55 2.80 -1.68 23.96
CA PRO A 55 3.64 -0.62 24.58
C PRO A 55 4.49 0.12 23.54
N ILE A 56 5.03 -0.60 22.54
CA ILE A 56 5.82 -0.03 21.45
C ILE A 56 4.98 0.97 20.64
N TYR A 57 3.73 0.58 20.34
CA TYR A 57 2.81 1.46 19.60
C TYR A 57 2.49 2.73 20.40
N ASN A 58 2.14 2.58 21.69
CA ASN A 58 1.79 3.72 22.54
C ASN A 58 2.95 4.71 22.67
N TYR A 59 4.17 4.22 22.84
CA TYR A 59 5.36 5.06 22.88
C TYR A 59 5.63 5.76 21.54
N PHE A 60 5.45 5.06 20.42
CA PHE A 60 5.53 5.68 19.11
C PHE A 60 4.49 6.79 18.93
N LYS A 61 3.24 6.53 19.34
CA LYS A 61 2.12 7.48 19.22
C LYS A 61 2.32 8.75 20.05
N GLU A 62 2.90 8.64 21.24
CA GLU A 62 3.22 9.81 22.08
C GLU A 62 4.18 10.78 21.38
N LEU A 63 5.16 10.26 20.64
CA LEU A 63 6.13 11.06 19.90
C LEU A 63 5.66 11.47 18.52
N ASN A 64 4.85 10.64 17.87
CA ASN A 64 4.39 10.81 16.49
C ASN A 64 2.85 10.71 16.35
N PRO A 65 2.08 11.55 17.09
CA PRO A 65 0.62 11.43 17.07
C PRO A 65 0.02 11.66 15.69
N ARG A 66 0.64 12.51 14.86
CA ARG A 66 0.15 12.76 13.50
C ARG A 66 0.31 11.56 12.55
N ALA A 67 1.20 10.64 12.85
CA ALA A 67 1.36 9.42 12.06
C ALA A 67 0.33 8.34 12.43
N CYS A 68 -0.50 8.57 13.47
CA CYS A 68 -1.43 7.60 14.02
C CYS A 68 -2.87 8.09 13.87
N GLU A 69 -3.73 7.24 13.34
CA GLU A 69 -5.17 7.49 13.18
C GLU A 69 -5.97 6.28 13.65
N GLU A 70 -7.22 6.49 14.07
CA GLU A 70 -8.11 5.38 14.44
C GLU A 70 -8.43 4.51 13.22
N SER A 71 -8.37 3.18 13.39
CA SER A 71 -8.67 2.25 12.30
C SER A 71 -10.17 2.23 11.99
N VAL A 72 -10.55 2.64 10.79
CA VAL A 72 -11.95 2.51 10.31
C VAL A 72 -12.34 1.05 10.05
N TRP A 73 -11.41 0.12 10.09
CA TRP A 73 -11.60 -1.31 9.83
C TRP A 73 -11.63 -2.15 11.11
N SER A 74 -11.30 -1.56 12.27
CA SER A 74 -11.35 -2.24 13.57
C SER A 74 -12.78 -2.29 14.08
N ASN A 75 -13.35 -3.50 14.20
CA ASN A 75 -14.74 -3.68 14.64
C ASN A 75 -14.94 -3.42 16.14
N ASN A 76 -13.88 -3.49 16.94
CA ASN A 76 -13.91 -3.41 18.40
C ASN A 76 -13.01 -2.30 18.96
N ASP A 77 -12.60 -1.37 18.10
CA ASP A 77 -11.71 -0.25 18.45
C ASP A 77 -10.37 -0.70 19.10
N SER A 78 -9.91 -1.91 18.76
CA SER A 78 -8.66 -2.46 19.28
C SER A 78 -7.42 -1.95 18.58
N ASP A 79 -7.56 -1.41 17.38
CA ASP A 79 -6.45 -1.08 16.51
C ASP A 79 -6.49 0.37 16.05
N ASP A 80 -5.31 0.92 15.89
CA ASP A 80 -5.05 2.15 15.17
C ASP A 80 -4.31 1.84 13.86
N VAL A 81 -4.18 2.84 13.00
CA VAL A 81 -3.39 2.76 11.77
C VAL A 81 -2.21 3.73 11.89
N VAL A 82 -1.02 3.22 11.62
CA VAL A 82 0.21 4.01 11.58
C VAL A 82 0.63 4.26 10.14
N GLY A 83 0.79 5.52 9.77
CA GLY A 83 1.26 5.95 8.45
C GLY A 83 2.76 6.19 8.45
N PHE A 84 3.46 5.67 7.44
CA PHE A 84 4.88 5.90 7.21
C PHE A 84 5.09 6.55 5.84
N CYS A 85 5.81 7.68 5.82
CA CYS A 85 6.18 8.37 4.60
C CYS A 85 7.35 7.65 3.92
N VAL A 86 7.12 7.06 2.75
CA VAL A 86 8.15 6.34 1.99
C VAL A 86 8.47 7.08 0.70
N GLU A 87 9.74 7.39 0.50
CA GLU A 87 10.28 7.90 -0.76
C GLU A 87 11.36 6.93 -1.26
N VAL A 88 11.14 6.37 -2.45
CA VAL A 88 12.07 5.37 -2.99
C VAL A 88 13.20 6.01 -3.77
N PRO A 89 14.41 5.40 -3.79
CA PRO A 89 15.56 5.90 -4.53
C PRO A 89 15.25 6.17 -6.01
N ASP A 90 16.01 7.05 -6.62
CA ASP A 90 15.91 7.30 -8.06
C ASP A 90 16.27 6.04 -8.86
N GLY A 91 15.59 5.84 -9.97
CA GLY A 91 15.76 4.65 -10.79
C GLY A 91 15.01 3.41 -10.30
N SER A 92 14.36 3.43 -9.13
CA SER A 92 13.55 2.33 -8.63
C SER A 92 12.39 2.03 -9.59
N LYS A 93 12.09 0.73 -9.74
CA LYS A 93 10.91 0.29 -10.47
C LYS A 93 9.67 0.49 -9.63
N THR A 94 8.66 1.09 -10.22
CA THR A 94 7.36 1.35 -9.59
C THR A 94 6.23 0.65 -10.36
N LYS A 95 5.10 0.40 -9.70
CA LYS A 95 3.95 -0.33 -10.30
C LYS A 95 3.48 0.26 -11.62
N ASN A 96 3.55 1.56 -11.80
CA ASN A 96 3.17 2.21 -13.06
C ASN A 96 4.16 2.01 -14.21
N LYS A 97 5.37 1.51 -13.93
CA LYS A 97 6.44 1.22 -14.90
C LYS A 97 6.62 -0.27 -15.19
N VAL A 98 5.82 -1.12 -14.59
CA VAL A 98 5.88 -2.58 -14.76
C VAL A 98 4.48 -3.07 -15.08
N ASP A 99 4.30 -3.61 -16.29
CA ASP A 99 3.05 -4.21 -16.72
C ASP A 99 2.89 -5.66 -16.22
N ALA A 100 1.71 -6.25 -16.44
CA ALA A 100 1.40 -7.59 -15.96
C ALA A 100 2.33 -8.64 -16.57
N ILE A 101 2.69 -8.52 -17.84
CA ILE A 101 3.58 -9.46 -18.54
C ILE A 101 5.00 -9.39 -18.00
N GLN A 102 5.51 -8.20 -17.77
CA GLN A 102 6.84 -8.02 -17.16
C GLN A 102 6.92 -8.63 -15.77
N LEU A 103 5.88 -8.46 -14.95
CA LEU A 103 5.86 -9.05 -13.61
C LEU A 103 5.75 -10.58 -13.67
N LEU A 104 4.93 -11.13 -14.57
CA LEU A 104 4.89 -12.58 -14.85
C LEU A 104 6.25 -13.12 -15.31
N ASP A 105 7.00 -12.33 -16.08
CA ASP A 105 8.35 -12.71 -16.51
C ASP A 105 9.34 -12.72 -15.34
N TYR A 106 9.20 -11.82 -14.36
CA TYR A 106 9.98 -11.89 -13.12
C TYR A 106 9.64 -13.15 -12.31
N VAL A 107 8.36 -13.52 -12.18
CA VAL A 107 7.94 -14.78 -11.55
C VAL A 107 8.59 -15.97 -12.24
N LYS A 108 8.47 -16.06 -13.56
CA LYS A 108 9.07 -17.12 -14.38
C LYS A 108 10.59 -17.19 -14.25
N SER A 109 11.26 -16.06 -14.39
CA SER A 109 12.72 -15.96 -14.28
C SER A 109 13.22 -16.41 -12.90
N THR A 110 12.53 -16.00 -11.85
CA THR A 110 12.84 -16.39 -10.46
C THR A 110 12.59 -17.88 -10.26
N GLN A 111 11.50 -18.42 -10.78
CA GLN A 111 11.20 -19.85 -10.72
C GLN A 111 12.29 -20.68 -11.41
N GLN A 112 12.71 -20.27 -12.61
CA GLN A 112 13.74 -20.97 -13.39
C GLN A 112 15.13 -20.90 -12.76
N ASN A 113 15.54 -19.70 -12.34
CA ASN A 113 16.94 -19.42 -12.01
C ASN A 113 17.26 -19.52 -10.52
N TRP A 114 16.25 -19.40 -9.66
CA TRP A 114 16.43 -19.50 -8.22
C TRP A 114 15.79 -20.77 -7.64
N VAL A 115 14.48 -20.97 -7.85
CA VAL A 115 13.73 -22.05 -7.20
C VAL A 115 14.17 -23.41 -7.73
N ILE A 116 14.15 -23.59 -9.05
CA ILE A 116 14.50 -24.87 -9.68
C ILE A 116 15.99 -25.19 -9.45
N LYS A 117 16.86 -24.22 -9.74
CA LYS A 117 18.31 -24.41 -9.58
C LYS A 117 18.76 -24.47 -8.12
N GLY A 118 18.04 -23.85 -7.20
CA GLY A 118 18.33 -23.90 -5.77
C GLY A 118 17.85 -25.18 -5.09
N THR A 119 17.18 -26.07 -5.80
CA THR A 119 16.74 -27.37 -5.29
C THR A 119 17.84 -28.41 -5.41
N ASN A 120 18.21 -29.04 -4.28
CA ASN A 120 19.08 -30.20 -4.31
C ASN A 120 18.27 -31.45 -4.71
N SER A 121 18.25 -31.77 -6.00
CA SER A 121 17.47 -32.85 -6.56
C SER A 121 17.89 -34.24 -6.08
N SER A 122 19.16 -34.40 -5.65
CA SER A 122 19.68 -35.69 -5.20
C SER A 122 19.07 -36.20 -3.88
N ILE A 123 18.58 -35.27 -3.05
CA ILE A 123 17.93 -35.59 -1.76
C ILE A 123 16.44 -35.22 -1.74
N CYS A 124 15.93 -34.70 -2.86
CA CYS A 124 14.54 -34.28 -2.95
C CYS A 124 13.63 -35.49 -3.27
N THR A 125 12.71 -35.81 -2.37
CA THR A 125 11.78 -36.94 -2.56
C THR A 125 10.75 -36.68 -3.66
N LYS A 126 10.48 -35.42 -3.99
CA LYS A 126 9.53 -34.98 -5.02
C LYS A 126 10.16 -33.89 -5.89
N PRO A 127 11.13 -34.22 -6.75
CA PRO A 127 11.90 -33.24 -7.52
C PRO A 127 11.06 -32.44 -8.53
N TRP A 128 9.89 -32.95 -8.91
CA TRP A 128 8.92 -32.27 -9.79
C TRP A 128 8.07 -31.22 -9.08
N LEU A 129 8.03 -31.19 -7.74
CA LEU A 129 7.37 -30.16 -6.96
C LEU A 129 8.38 -29.06 -6.63
N SER A 130 8.03 -27.85 -6.99
CA SER A 130 8.79 -26.65 -6.60
C SER A 130 7.95 -25.80 -5.66
N HIS A 131 8.61 -25.01 -4.78
CA HIS A 131 7.85 -24.01 -4.03
C HIS A 131 7.40 -22.87 -4.96
N ASN A 132 6.35 -22.18 -4.57
CA ASN A 132 5.81 -21.06 -5.32
C ASN A 132 6.72 -19.82 -5.19
N VAL A 133 6.90 -19.11 -6.29
CA VAL A 133 7.32 -17.71 -6.25
C VAL A 133 6.07 -16.91 -5.98
N SER A 134 5.84 -16.54 -4.72
CA SER A 134 4.64 -15.84 -4.29
C SER A 134 4.53 -14.49 -4.99
N ASN A 135 3.36 -14.21 -5.55
CA ASN A 135 3.15 -13.08 -6.43
C ASN A 135 1.70 -12.58 -6.39
N THR A 136 1.53 -11.31 -6.73
CA THR A 136 0.24 -10.70 -7.03
C THR A 136 0.41 -9.82 -8.27
N ILE A 137 -0.24 -10.24 -9.35
CA ILE A 137 -0.17 -9.58 -10.65
C ILE A 137 -1.37 -8.65 -10.79
N ASN A 138 -1.13 -7.36 -10.85
CA ASN A 138 -2.16 -6.38 -11.17
C ASN A 138 -2.35 -6.32 -12.68
N VAL A 139 -3.58 -6.55 -13.14
CA VAL A 139 -3.93 -6.63 -14.57
C VAL A 139 -4.86 -5.49 -14.94
N LYS A 140 -4.50 -4.73 -15.97
CA LYS A 140 -5.37 -3.69 -16.54
C LYS A 140 -6.47 -4.33 -17.39
N PRO A 141 -7.58 -3.61 -17.63
CA PRO A 141 -8.69 -4.15 -18.42
C PRO A 141 -8.31 -4.63 -19.82
N ASP A 142 -7.32 -4.03 -20.44
CA ASP A 142 -6.81 -4.31 -21.79
C ASP A 142 -5.71 -5.39 -21.83
N GLU A 143 -5.17 -5.81 -20.67
CA GLU A 143 -4.07 -6.78 -20.59
C GLU A 143 -4.54 -8.24 -20.45
N TRP A 144 -5.82 -8.51 -20.12
CA TRP A 144 -6.31 -9.83 -19.73
C TRP A 144 -6.07 -10.92 -20.78
N GLU A 145 -6.30 -10.63 -22.05
CA GLU A 145 -6.13 -11.62 -23.13
C GLU A 145 -4.65 -12.01 -23.32
N GLU A 146 -3.74 -11.04 -23.20
CA GLU A 146 -2.31 -11.29 -23.30
C GLU A 146 -1.79 -12.06 -22.08
N VAL A 147 -2.26 -11.71 -20.88
CA VAL A 147 -1.94 -12.40 -19.63
C VAL A 147 -2.35 -13.86 -19.70
N GLU A 148 -3.57 -14.17 -20.16
CA GLU A 148 -4.04 -15.54 -20.34
C GLU A 148 -3.11 -16.34 -21.26
N LYS A 149 -2.82 -15.80 -22.45
CA LYS A 149 -1.93 -16.44 -23.44
C LYS A 149 -0.52 -16.65 -22.88
N TYR A 150 0.00 -15.68 -22.13
CA TYR A 150 1.33 -15.76 -21.54
C TYR A 150 1.39 -16.85 -20.46
N ILE A 151 0.42 -16.90 -19.56
CA ILE A 151 0.33 -17.91 -18.51
C ILE A 151 0.22 -19.31 -19.13
N TYR A 152 -0.65 -19.50 -20.09
CA TYR A 152 -0.83 -20.80 -20.75
C TYR A 152 0.46 -21.28 -21.43
N LYS A 153 1.14 -20.39 -22.18
CA LYS A 153 2.40 -20.69 -22.86
C LYS A 153 3.50 -21.09 -21.88
N ASN A 154 3.56 -20.43 -20.73
CA ASN A 154 4.63 -20.58 -19.72
C ASN A 154 4.22 -21.42 -18.50
N ARG A 155 3.06 -22.12 -18.53
CA ARG A 155 2.44 -22.80 -17.39
C ARG A 155 3.35 -23.73 -16.57
N LYS A 156 4.36 -24.31 -17.20
CA LYS A 156 5.34 -25.19 -16.53
C LYS A 156 6.25 -24.50 -15.52
N TYR A 157 6.28 -23.15 -15.53
CA TYR A 157 7.08 -22.35 -14.63
C TYR A 157 6.29 -21.69 -13.51
N PHE A 158 4.97 -21.85 -13.52
CA PHE A 158 4.10 -21.27 -12.50
C PHE A 158 3.55 -22.35 -11.58
N CYS A 159 3.77 -22.19 -10.27
CA CYS A 159 3.15 -23.05 -9.25
C CYS A 159 1.80 -22.49 -8.81
N GLY A 160 1.71 -21.15 -8.73
CA GLY A 160 0.48 -20.42 -8.43
C GLY A 160 0.64 -18.95 -8.84
N ILE A 161 -0.45 -18.35 -9.28
CA ILE A 161 -0.52 -16.95 -9.67
C ILE A 161 -1.76 -16.33 -9.04
N SER A 162 -1.59 -15.18 -8.39
CA SER A 162 -2.71 -14.34 -7.94
C SER A 162 -2.89 -13.20 -8.93
N LEU A 163 -4.06 -13.11 -9.54
CA LEU A 163 -4.43 -12.05 -10.46
C LEU A 163 -5.42 -11.10 -9.79
N LEU A 164 -5.14 -9.80 -9.84
CA LEU A 164 -6.03 -8.76 -9.35
C LEU A 164 -6.27 -7.73 -10.47
N SER A 165 -7.53 -7.33 -10.63
CA SER A 165 -7.83 -6.13 -11.40
C SER A 165 -7.21 -4.91 -10.73
N ILE A 166 -6.68 -3.97 -11.52
CA ILE A 166 -6.19 -2.71 -10.96
C ILE A 166 -7.34 -1.99 -10.28
N SER A 167 -7.19 -1.80 -8.97
CA SER A 167 -8.04 -0.92 -8.15
C SER A 167 -7.21 0.29 -7.70
N GLY A 168 -7.87 1.44 -7.60
CA GLY A 168 -7.21 2.66 -7.13
C GLY A 168 -7.06 2.66 -5.61
N ASP A 169 -5.91 3.11 -5.12
CA ASP A 169 -5.65 3.40 -3.70
C ASP A 169 -6.50 4.55 -3.15
N LYS A 170 -7.23 5.23 -4.02
CA LYS A 170 -8.11 6.35 -3.70
C LYS A 170 -9.58 5.95 -3.50
N ASP A 171 -9.93 4.69 -3.74
CA ASP A 171 -11.33 4.25 -3.76
C ASP A 171 -11.85 3.84 -2.37
N TYR A 172 -10.96 3.68 -1.37
CA TYR A 172 -11.35 3.35 -0.01
C TYR A 172 -10.45 4.04 1.03
N PRO A 173 -10.98 4.30 2.25
CA PRO A 173 -10.22 4.95 3.30
C PRO A 173 -9.10 4.05 3.83
N GLN A 174 -8.02 4.65 4.34
CA GLN A 174 -6.90 3.95 4.96
C GLN A 174 -6.30 2.85 4.09
N ALA A 175 -6.24 3.08 2.77
CA ALA A 175 -5.56 2.15 1.87
C ALA A 175 -4.14 1.85 2.37
N PRO A 176 -3.68 0.58 2.36
CA PRO A 176 -2.35 0.20 2.85
C PRO A 176 -1.20 0.96 2.17
N PHE A 177 -1.41 1.36 0.94
CA PHE A 177 -0.51 2.20 0.17
C PHE A 177 -1.30 3.35 -0.46
N THR A 178 -0.88 4.56 -0.19
CA THR A 178 -1.49 5.76 -0.79
C THR A 178 -0.41 6.53 -1.55
N THR A 179 -0.56 6.60 -2.87
CA THR A 179 0.37 7.36 -3.74
C THR A 179 0.35 8.84 -3.38
N VAL A 180 1.54 9.45 -3.35
CA VAL A 180 1.72 10.87 -3.10
C VAL A 180 2.38 11.53 -4.31
N TYR A 181 1.68 12.49 -4.91
CA TYR A 181 2.15 13.27 -6.04
C TYR A 181 2.64 14.65 -5.58
N LEU A 182 3.80 15.07 -6.09
CA LEU A 182 4.25 16.47 -5.95
C LEU A 182 3.25 17.44 -6.59
N PRO A 183 3.18 18.70 -6.16
CA PRO A 183 2.34 19.71 -6.81
C PRO A 183 2.55 19.81 -8.33
N SER A 184 3.79 19.68 -8.79
CA SER A 184 4.12 19.66 -10.23
C SER A 184 3.56 18.43 -10.95
N GLU A 185 3.55 17.26 -10.29
CA GLU A 185 2.95 16.04 -10.82
C GLU A 185 1.41 16.14 -10.83
N GLN A 186 0.82 16.79 -9.82
CA GLN A 186 -0.61 17.07 -9.76
C GLN A 186 -1.05 18.01 -10.90
N VAL A 187 -0.26 19.06 -11.18
CA VAL A 187 -0.50 19.93 -12.36
C VAL A 187 -0.41 19.15 -13.65
N ALA A 188 0.54 18.22 -13.80
CA ALA A 188 0.65 17.37 -14.98
C ALA A 188 -0.56 16.43 -15.14
N HIS A 189 -1.18 15.97 -14.04
CA HIS A 189 -2.35 15.09 -14.08
C HIS A 189 -3.69 15.81 -14.23
N TYR A 190 -3.84 16.98 -13.61
CA TYR A 190 -5.12 17.68 -13.44
C TYR A 190 -5.14 19.08 -14.04
N GLY A 191 -4.01 19.54 -14.59
CA GLY A 191 -3.85 20.93 -15.06
C GLY A 191 -3.81 21.91 -13.89
N ASP A 192 -3.91 23.22 -14.21
CA ASP A 192 -3.85 24.32 -13.24
C ASP A 192 -5.00 24.29 -12.22
N ALA A 193 -6.05 23.51 -12.49
CA ALA A 193 -7.16 23.31 -11.55
C ALA A 193 -6.69 22.73 -10.22
N SER A 194 -5.63 21.93 -10.18
CA SER A 194 -5.05 21.37 -8.95
C SER A 194 -4.56 22.45 -7.98
N LEU A 195 -4.03 23.55 -8.49
CA LEU A 195 -3.58 24.68 -7.67
C LEU A 195 -4.76 25.40 -6.99
N PHE A 196 -5.88 25.53 -7.73
CA PHE A 196 -7.10 26.09 -7.18
C PHE A 196 -7.74 25.15 -6.13
N VAL A 197 -7.75 23.84 -6.42
CA VAL A 197 -8.21 22.81 -5.47
C VAL A 197 -7.38 22.82 -4.19
N SER A 198 -6.06 23.04 -4.28
CA SER A 198 -5.18 23.18 -3.12
C SER A 198 -5.66 24.28 -2.18
N GLY A 199 -5.92 25.49 -2.70
CA GLY A 199 -6.43 26.60 -1.90
C GLY A 199 -7.82 26.31 -1.30
N LEU A 200 -8.70 25.62 -2.02
CA LEU A 200 -10.02 25.23 -1.49
C LEU A 200 -9.90 24.24 -0.34
N ILE A 201 -9.00 23.26 -0.43
CA ILE A 201 -8.78 22.26 0.62
C ILE A 201 -8.24 22.93 1.88
N GLU A 202 -7.29 23.83 1.77
CA GLU A 202 -6.77 24.59 2.93
C GLU A 202 -7.91 25.28 3.70
N VAL A 203 -8.79 25.98 2.98
CA VAL A 203 -9.97 26.65 3.59
C VAL A 203 -10.93 25.63 4.19
N ALA A 204 -11.18 24.53 3.50
CA ALA A 204 -12.14 23.51 3.95
C ALA A 204 -11.64 22.82 5.22
N LEU A 205 -10.38 22.41 5.28
CA LEU A 205 -9.79 21.77 6.45
C LEU A 205 -9.85 22.67 7.69
N THR A 206 -9.60 23.98 7.53
CA THR A 206 -9.76 24.95 8.61
C THR A 206 -11.20 24.97 9.17
N LEU A 207 -12.22 24.71 8.33
CA LEU A 207 -13.62 24.71 8.74
C LEU A 207 -14.08 23.35 9.31
N TRP A 208 -13.40 22.26 9.00
CA TRP A 208 -13.76 20.88 9.37
C TRP A 208 -12.71 20.18 10.22
N GLU A 209 -11.84 20.94 10.90
CA GLU A 209 -10.90 20.41 11.90
C GLU A 209 -10.02 19.27 11.34
N ASP A 210 -9.46 19.49 10.14
CA ASP A 210 -8.62 18.52 9.39
C ASP A 210 -9.34 17.22 8.95
N ASP A 211 -10.67 17.13 9.05
CA ASP A 211 -11.43 16.01 8.49
C ASP A 211 -11.55 16.13 6.96
N LEU A 212 -10.68 15.39 6.25
CA LEU A 212 -10.68 15.36 4.79
C LEU A 212 -12.02 14.92 4.21
N TRP A 213 -12.64 13.91 4.77
CA TRP A 213 -13.88 13.36 4.23
C TRP A 213 -15.02 14.37 4.37
N ALA A 214 -15.15 14.99 5.54
CA ALA A 214 -16.10 16.06 5.75
C ALA A 214 -15.80 17.26 4.85
N ALA A 215 -14.52 17.61 4.64
CA ALA A 215 -14.11 18.66 3.72
C ALA A 215 -14.49 18.32 2.27
N CYS A 216 -14.19 17.11 1.80
CA CYS A 216 -14.53 16.63 0.46
C CYS A 216 -16.05 16.62 0.23
N ASP A 217 -16.81 16.04 1.15
CA ASP A 217 -18.29 15.99 1.09
C ASP A 217 -18.88 17.38 1.03
N SER A 218 -18.31 18.30 1.78
CA SER A 218 -18.75 19.69 1.80
C SER A 218 -18.43 20.42 0.50
N LEU A 219 -17.21 20.22 -0.04
CA LEU A 219 -16.80 20.79 -1.32
C LEU A 219 -17.63 20.24 -2.49
N LEU A 220 -18.02 18.97 -2.44
CA LEU A 220 -18.92 18.34 -3.40
C LEU A 220 -20.40 18.68 -3.15
N GLY A 221 -20.70 19.34 -2.02
CA GLY A 221 -22.06 19.74 -1.65
C GLY A 221 -22.94 18.61 -1.14
N VAL A 222 -22.35 17.49 -0.70
CA VAL A 222 -23.05 16.31 -0.15
C VAL A 222 -23.21 16.42 1.37
N GLY A 223 -22.23 17.01 2.06
CA GLY A 223 -22.18 17.09 3.51
C GLY A 223 -23.27 17.98 4.16
N GLU A 224 -23.58 17.69 5.42
CA GLU A 224 -24.64 18.36 6.18
C GLU A 224 -24.27 19.75 6.74
N LYS A 225 -22.98 20.07 6.85
CA LYS A 225 -22.51 21.31 7.52
C LYS A 225 -22.92 22.58 6.76
N ILE A 226 -23.11 22.52 5.45
CA ILE A 226 -23.63 23.64 4.66
C ILE A 226 -25.16 23.49 4.49
N LYS A 227 -25.93 24.21 5.29
CA LYS A 227 -27.40 24.13 5.31
C LYS A 227 -28.09 25.26 4.51
N GLY A 228 -29.31 24.96 4.03
CA GLY A 228 -30.20 25.97 3.42
C GLY A 228 -29.74 26.47 2.05
N ASN A 229 -30.00 27.75 1.74
CA ASN A 229 -29.70 28.36 0.44
C ASN A 229 -28.20 28.37 0.09
N GLY A 230 -27.34 28.37 1.10
CA GLY A 230 -25.87 28.28 0.92
C GLY A 230 -25.44 26.97 0.28
N LYS A 231 -26.00 25.81 0.70
CA LYS A 231 -25.74 24.48 0.14
C LYS A 231 -26.03 24.43 -1.37
N ARG A 232 -27.21 24.94 -1.78
CA ARG A 232 -27.60 24.92 -3.20
C ARG A 232 -26.68 25.81 -4.08
N THR A 233 -26.25 26.95 -3.55
CA THR A 233 -25.32 27.86 -4.27
C THR A 233 -23.95 27.22 -4.40
N TRP A 234 -23.45 26.59 -3.35
CA TRP A 234 -22.18 25.91 -3.33
C TRP A 234 -22.15 24.71 -4.30
N GLN A 235 -23.18 23.85 -4.28
CA GLN A 235 -23.33 22.73 -5.23
C GLN A 235 -23.24 23.21 -6.68
N LYS A 236 -23.94 24.31 -7.02
CA LYS A 236 -23.88 24.89 -8.36
C LYS A 236 -22.47 25.40 -8.74
N ARG A 237 -21.73 25.93 -7.76
CA ARG A 237 -20.35 26.38 -8.00
C ARG A 237 -19.42 25.19 -8.22
N CYS A 238 -19.51 24.16 -7.40
CA CYS A 238 -18.75 22.92 -7.57
C CYS A 238 -19.08 22.26 -8.91
N GLN A 239 -20.36 22.17 -9.29
CA GLN A 239 -20.75 21.63 -10.59
C GLN A 239 -20.14 22.43 -11.75
N ARG A 240 -20.25 23.75 -11.76
CA ARG A 240 -19.63 24.60 -12.79
C ARG A 240 -18.12 24.48 -12.83
N PHE A 241 -17.48 24.34 -11.67
CA PHE A 241 -16.03 24.10 -11.57
C PHE A 241 -15.65 22.77 -12.18
N THR A 242 -16.40 21.71 -11.85
CA THR A 242 -16.19 20.36 -12.39
C THR A 242 -16.41 20.33 -13.90
N GLU A 243 -17.46 20.97 -14.39
CA GLU A 243 -17.73 21.11 -15.84
C GLU A 243 -16.58 21.83 -16.57
N LYS A 244 -16.07 22.92 -15.99
CA LYS A 244 -15.03 23.75 -16.62
C LYS A 244 -13.64 23.10 -16.62
N TYR A 245 -13.26 22.43 -15.54
CA TYR A 245 -11.87 21.98 -15.34
C TYR A 245 -11.69 20.46 -15.35
N PHE A 246 -12.77 19.69 -15.21
CA PHE A 246 -12.76 18.24 -15.14
C PHE A 246 -13.78 17.58 -16.09
N GLU A 247 -14.24 18.31 -17.09
CA GLU A 247 -15.16 17.79 -18.11
C GLU A 247 -16.45 17.17 -17.54
N GLY A 248 -16.91 17.67 -16.40
CA GLY A 248 -18.07 17.14 -15.67
C GLY A 248 -17.78 15.89 -14.82
N ASP A 249 -16.55 15.39 -14.80
CA ASP A 249 -16.16 14.19 -14.06
C ASP A 249 -15.87 14.52 -12.58
N ILE A 250 -16.89 14.29 -11.72
CA ILE A 250 -16.80 14.46 -10.27
C ILE A 250 -15.76 13.53 -9.65
N ARG A 251 -15.58 12.32 -10.18
CA ARG A 251 -14.58 11.37 -9.67
C ARG A 251 -13.16 11.91 -9.88
N LYS A 252 -12.90 12.51 -11.02
CA LYS A 252 -11.62 13.16 -11.33
C LYS A 252 -11.34 14.33 -10.37
N LEU A 253 -12.35 15.15 -10.07
CA LEU A 253 -12.24 16.20 -9.05
C LEU A 253 -11.94 15.60 -7.67
N THR A 254 -12.68 14.57 -7.26
CA THR A 254 -12.46 13.89 -5.96
C THR A 254 -11.04 13.34 -5.85
N TYR A 255 -10.52 12.74 -6.91
CA TYR A 255 -9.14 12.24 -6.93
C TYR A 255 -8.11 13.37 -6.84
N CYS A 256 -8.35 14.50 -7.52
CA CYS A 256 -7.51 15.68 -7.39
C CYS A 256 -7.47 16.20 -5.94
N MET A 257 -8.64 16.26 -5.29
CA MET A 257 -8.74 16.69 -3.88
C MET A 257 -7.96 15.77 -2.95
N LYS A 258 -8.11 14.45 -3.13
CA LYS A 258 -7.35 13.45 -2.34
C LYS A 258 -5.86 13.55 -2.57
N ASP A 259 -5.39 13.77 -3.81
CA ASP A 259 -3.97 13.90 -4.11
C ASP A 259 -3.36 15.16 -3.49
N VAL A 260 -4.10 16.28 -3.51
CA VAL A 260 -3.67 17.51 -2.85
C VAL A 260 -3.58 17.30 -1.34
N TYR A 261 -4.58 16.67 -0.74
CA TYR A 261 -4.57 16.35 0.69
C TYR A 261 -3.42 15.39 1.05
N ASN A 262 -3.23 14.31 0.31
CA ASN A 262 -2.18 13.33 0.56
C ASN A 262 -0.78 13.96 0.52
N TRP A 263 -0.57 14.96 -0.37
CA TRP A 263 0.67 15.72 -0.39
C TRP A 263 0.86 16.55 0.88
N LYS A 264 -0.19 17.26 1.30
CA LYS A 264 -0.16 18.06 2.55
C LYS A 264 0.13 17.14 3.74
N GLU A 265 -0.61 16.06 3.88
CA GLU A 265 -0.46 15.07 4.93
C GLU A 265 0.97 14.50 4.99
N TRP A 266 1.52 14.12 3.84
CA TRP A 266 2.87 13.58 3.73
C TRP A 266 3.95 14.61 4.15
N VAL A 267 3.78 15.89 3.78
CA VAL A 267 4.69 16.97 4.18
C VAL A 267 4.62 17.21 5.68
N ASP A 268 3.42 17.27 6.23
CA ASP A 268 3.20 17.52 7.66
C ASP A 268 3.72 16.35 8.50
N MET A 269 3.42 15.11 8.12
CA MET A 269 3.95 13.92 8.79
C MET A 269 5.49 13.90 8.80
N LYS A 270 6.13 14.22 7.67
CA LYS A 270 7.61 14.29 7.61
C LYS A 270 8.20 15.40 8.45
N ARG A 271 7.54 16.55 8.50
CA ARG A 271 8.00 17.71 9.29
C ARG A 271 7.90 17.45 10.79
N GLU A 272 6.84 16.77 11.22
CA GLU A 272 6.52 16.52 12.62
C GLU A 272 7.10 15.22 13.15
N TYR A 273 7.66 14.36 12.28
CA TYR A 273 8.24 13.08 12.66
C TYR A 273 9.40 13.24 13.64
N GLN A 274 9.37 12.45 14.68
CA GLN A 274 10.43 12.34 15.68
C GLN A 274 10.98 10.91 15.70
N ASP A 275 12.31 10.80 15.70
CA ASP A 275 12.98 9.51 15.85
C ASP A 275 12.66 8.88 17.20
N VAL A 276 12.34 7.60 17.18
CA VAL A 276 11.94 6.85 18.38
C VAL A 276 13.05 5.90 18.82
N ASP A 277 13.53 6.09 20.04
CA ASP A 277 14.49 5.19 20.66
C ASP A 277 13.76 4.06 21.39
N PHE A 278 13.47 2.98 20.67
CA PHE A 278 12.76 1.81 21.20
C PHE A 278 13.54 1.04 22.28
N THR A 279 14.83 1.33 22.51
CA THR A 279 15.59 0.71 23.61
C THR A 279 15.13 1.17 25.00
N LYS A 280 14.35 2.25 25.06
CA LYS A 280 13.77 2.78 26.30
C LYS A 280 12.51 2.05 26.76
N ILE A 281 11.98 1.15 25.95
CA ILE A 281 10.77 0.40 26.25
C ILE A 281 11.17 -0.96 26.84
N ILE A 282 10.56 -1.30 27.96
CA ILE A 282 10.66 -2.65 28.55
C ILE A 282 9.29 -3.32 28.32
N GLU A 283 9.26 -4.31 27.45
CA GLU A 283 8.09 -5.17 27.28
C GLU A 283 8.13 -6.28 28.32
N GLU A 284 7.26 -6.21 29.32
CA GLU A 284 7.14 -7.26 30.34
C GLU A 284 6.24 -8.41 29.90
N THR A 285 5.28 -8.14 29.01
CA THR A 285 4.31 -9.13 28.52
C THR A 285 3.98 -8.88 27.05
N ASN A 286 3.79 -9.96 26.28
CA ASN A 286 3.24 -9.88 24.94
C ASN A 286 1.71 -9.87 25.01
N ASN A 287 1.11 -8.72 24.72
CA ASN A 287 -0.34 -8.53 24.74
C ASN A 287 -1.01 -8.83 23.38
N VAL A 288 -0.23 -9.17 22.35
CA VAL A 288 -0.75 -9.52 21.04
C VAL A 288 -1.45 -10.87 21.10
N GLN A 289 -2.72 -10.91 20.71
CA GLN A 289 -3.41 -12.19 20.54
C GLN A 289 -2.97 -12.82 19.21
N PRO A 290 -2.70 -14.15 19.17
CA PRO A 290 -2.24 -14.84 17.95
C PRO A 290 -3.16 -14.65 16.75
N GLU A 291 -4.43 -14.40 16.97
CA GLU A 291 -5.44 -14.12 15.94
C GLU A 291 -5.25 -12.74 15.28
N GLN A 292 -4.54 -11.83 15.92
CA GLN A 292 -4.21 -10.49 15.44
C GLN A 292 -2.84 -10.45 14.72
N GLU A 293 -1.99 -11.44 14.92
CA GLU A 293 -0.69 -11.60 14.24
C GLU A 293 -0.82 -12.11 12.80
N LEU A 294 -2.02 -12.37 12.30
CA LEU A 294 -2.21 -12.79 10.93
C LEU A 294 -1.73 -11.68 9.99
N ALA A 295 -0.61 -11.95 9.31
CA ALA A 295 0.01 -11.07 8.31
C ALA A 295 -0.93 -10.73 7.12
N CYS A 296 -2.16 -11.19 7.19
CA CYS A 296 -3.24 -10.95 6.25
C CYS A 296 -4.50 -10.59 7.03
N ALA A 297 -4.59 -9.37 7.52
CA ALA A 297 -5.84 -8.85 8.08
C ALA A 297 -6.96 -8.99 7.03
N GLY A 298 -8.03 -9.72 7.39
CA GLY A 298 -9.18 -9.93 6.51
C GLY A 298 -8.97 -10.90 5.35
N GLY A 299 -7.95 -11.79 5.39
CA GLY A 299 -7.74 -12.82 4.37
C GLY A 299 -7.22 -12.31 3.02
N LYS A 300 -6.76 -11.08 2.96
CA LYS A 300 -6.12 -10.50 1.77
C LYS A 300 -4.63 -10.30 2.03
N CYS A 301 -3.81 -10.87 1.16
CA CYS A 301 -2.39 -10.60 1.14
C CYS A 301 -2.19 -9.15 0.65
N GLU A 302 -1.82 -8.26 1.54
CA GLU A 302 -1.54 -6.85 1.23
C GLU A 302 -0.15 -6.73 0.59
N ILE A 303 -0.11 -6.71 -0.73
CA ILE A 303 1.08 -6.48 -1.53
C ILE A 303 0.89 -5.24 -2.40
#